data_38625365242f756612d7ff543d6ad149
#
_entry.id   38625365242f756612d7ff543d6ad149
#
_cell.length_a   1.000
_cell.length_b   1.000
_cell.length_c   1.000
_cell.angle_alpha   90.00
_cell.angle_beta   90.00
_cell.angle_gamma   90.00
#
_symmetry.space_group_name_H-M   'P 1'
#
loop_
_entity.id
_entity.type
_entity.pdbx_description
1 polymer ?
#
loop_
_entity_poly.entity_id
_entity_poly.type
_entity_poly.pdbx_seq_one_letter_code
_entity_poly.pdbx_strand_id
1 'polypeptide(L)'
;MISNPLLDLNLSNNDIKKSESSNKRLTKSQKKMIARENRKLKLKSQRVEERKRQRSQASSQRKEFLNSMTENERRSYILRERFIEEHKRFFLSKFSISHFSDYKFEKTGNPHICFNFSFENKMTEKEMNSLIRQISLANSYMMRSLKIVDTENPDSDAMKTLLELGPNSETSKSYYNRFNWKGWVDFHISSIKLNDTFHQIGIQKYSMNKWFMKLHEKPFWEVFPLSQIVVLSPDSSEELEEFEPDKVYIIGGLVDRTVTKYESLNQALEKKCVCKKLPVKSLISGRANCILNVNTVVEILVNRYHQKDWKTSILQAIPVRKAQNHSRRAAKKQKLLNSSTNC
;
A
#
# COMPACT_ATOMS: atom_id res chain seq x y z
N MET A 1 18.49 -32.21 3.06
CA MET A 1 18.82 -31.95 1.66
C MET A 1 17.53 -31.63 0.94
N ILE A 2 17.21 -30.34 0.79
CA ILE A 2 16.00 -29.88 0.06
C ILE A 2 16.52 -29.15 -1.15
N SER A 3 16.34 -29.77 -2.32
CA SER A 3 16.75 -29.28 -3.62
C SER A 3 15.98 -28.02 -4.00
N ASN A 4 16.71 -27.04 -4.46
CA ASN A 4 16.25 -25.72 -4.88
C ASN A 4 15.77 -25.78 -6.35
N PRO A 5 14.50 -25.55 -6.69
CA PRO A 5 13.98 -25.66 -8.06
C PRO A 5 14.09 -24.34 -8.84
N LEU A 6 15.25 -23.68 -8.83
CA LEU A 6 15.50 -22.42 -9.56
C LEU A 6 16.67 -22.52 -10.56
N LEU A 7 16.95 -23.71 -11.05
CA LEU A 7 18.04 -23.95 -12.01
C LEU A 7 17.53 -24.78 -13.19
N ASP A 8 16.57 -24.26 -13.97
CA ASP A 8 16.36 -24.76 -15.33
C ASP A 8 15.54 -23.77 -16.17
N LEU A 9 16.16 -22.63 -16.47
CA LEU A 9 15.80 -21.76 -17.59
C LEU A 9 17.07 -21.24 -18.27
N ASN A 10 18.05 -22.11 -18.42
CA ASN A 10 19.07 -21.98 -19.45
C ASN A 10 18.53 -22.63 -20.72
N LEU A 11 17.62 -21.96 -21.40
CA LEU A 11 17.42 -22.21 -22.83
C LEU A 11 18.75 -21.85 -23.50
N SER A 12 19.45 -22.89 -23.88
CA SER A 12 20.76 -22.82 -24.47
C SER A 12 20.71 -21.96 -25.75
N ASN A 13 21.75 -21.15 -25.97
CA ASN A 13 21.95 -20.41 -27.22
C ASN A 13 21.96 -21.29 -28.48
N ASN A 14 21.85 -22.60 -28.34
CA ASN A 14 21.75 -23.58 -29.43
C ASN A 14 20.32 -23.73 -30.00
N ASP A 15 19.27 -23.40 -29.22
CA ASP A 15 17.89 -23.46 -29.77
C ASP A 15 17.57 -22.25 -30.63
N ILE A 16 18.31 -21.15 -30.47
CA ILE A 16 18.17 -19.95 -31.33
C ILE A 16 18.85 -20.17 -32.70
N LYS A 17 19.82 -21.06 -32.80
CA LYS A 17 20.54 -21.35 -34.09
C LYS A 17 19.84 -22.40 -34.96
N LYS A 18 18.85 -23.14 -34.45
CA LYS A 18 18.10 -24.14 -35.24
C LYS A 18 16.88 -23.60 -35.98
N SER A 19 16.53 -22.31 -35.81
CA SER A 19 15.41 -21.67 -36.52
C SER A 19 15.85 -20.77 -37.71
N GLU A 20 17.10 -20.85 -38.15
CA GLU A 20 17.60 -20.02 -39.27
C GLU A 20 17.25 -20.56 -40.65
N SER A 21 16.36 -21.52 -40.80
CA SER A 21 15.99 -22.07 -42.13
C SER A 21 14.60 -21.69 -42.63
N SER A 22 14.03 -20.55 -42.23
CA SER A 22 12.94 -19.94 -42.98
C SER A 22 13.04 -18.40 -42.92
N ASN A 23 13.52 -17.85 -44.04
CA ASN A 23 13.73 -16.42 -44.26
C ASN A 23 12.39 -15.64 -44.36
N LYS A 24 11.48 -15.81 -43.38
CA LYS A 24 10.23 -15.05 -43.28
C LYS A 24 10.50 -13.69 -42.64
N ARG A 25 10.52 -12.62 -43.44
CA ARG A 25 10.63 -11.24 -42.93
C ARG A 25 9.53 -11.00 -41.89
N LEU A 26 9.92 -10.66 -40.67
CA LEU A 26 9.01 -10.31 -39.58
C LEU A 26 8.08 -9.15 -40.00
N THR A 27 6.80 -9.28 -39.73
CA THR A 27 5.83 -8.22 -39.96
C THR A 27 6.11 -7.00 -39.09
N LYS A 28 5.61 -5.82 -39.48
CA LYS A 28 5.74 -4.57 -38.68
C LYS A 28 5.20 -4.77 -37.25
N SER A 29 4.13 -5.53 -37.09
CA SER A 29 3.51 -5.84 -35.79
C SER A 29 4.44 -6.70 -34.92
N GLN A 30 5.03 -7.77 -35.47
CA GLN A 30 5.97 -8.64 -34.77
C GLN A 30 7.24 -7.88 -34.34
N LYS A 31 7.81 -7.03 -35.22
CA LYS A 31 8.94 -6.16 -34.86
C LYS A 31 8.60 -5.21 -33.71
N LYS A 32 7.41 -4.62 -33.72
CA LYS A 32 6.94 -3.73 -32.65
C LYS A 32 6.75 -4.48 -31.33
N MET A 33 6.27 -5.72 -31.37
CA MET A 33 6.09 -6.57 -30.20
C MET A 33 7.45 -6.93 -29.58
N ILE A 34 8.41 -7.40 -30.38
CA ILE A 34 9.79 -7.73 -29.93
C ILE A 34 10.48 -6.50 -29.35
N ALA A 35 10.40 -5.34 -30.03
CA ALA A 35 10.97 -4.10 -29.51
C ALA A 35 10.36 -3.69 -28.16
N ARG A 36 9.05 -3.90 -27.97
CA ARG A 36 8.36 -3.65 -26.69
C ARG A 36 8.82 -4.60 -25.60
N GLU A 37 9.06 -5.84 -25.95
CA GLU A 37 9.52 -6.88 -24.99
C GLU A 37 10.96 -6.64 -24.57
N ASN A 38 11.85 -6.36 -25.52
CA ASN A 38 13.23 -5.99 -25.25
C ASN A 38 13.33 -4.72 -24.39
N ARG A 39 12.47 -3.73 -24.64
CA ARG A 39 12.38 -2.53 -23.79
C ARG A 39 11.92 -2.87 -22.37
N LYS A 40 10.97 -3.80 -22.18
CA LYS A 40 10.55 -4.25 -20.85
C LYS A 40 11.67 -4.95 -20.10
N LEU A 41 12.41 -5.84 -20.78
CA LEU A 41 13.55 -6.56 -20.20
C LEU A 41 14.66 -5.58 -19.78
N LYS A 42 15.02 -4.64 -20.67
CA LYS A 42 16.01 -3.59 -20.34
C LYS A 42 15.57 -2.73 -19.14
N LEU A 43 14.31 -2.34 -19.07
CA LEU A 43 13.80 -1.59 -17.92
C LEU A 43 13.76 -2.42 -16.63
N LYS A 44 13.55 -3.74 -16.76
CA LYS A 44 13.56 -4.66 -15.60
C LYS A 44 15.00 -4.80 -15.06
N SER A 45 15.98 -5.00 -15.92
CA SER A 45 17.40 -5.09 -15.50
C SER A 45 17.88 -3.78 -14.87
N GLN A 46 17.60 -2.64 -15.48
CA GLN A 46 17.94 -1.32 -14.92
C GLN A 46 17.34 -1.09 -13.52
N ARG A 47 16.09 -1.52 -13.30
CA ARG A 47 15.46 -1.42 -11.98
C ARG A 47 16.13 -2.33 -10.94
N VAL A 48 16.58 -3.50 -11.34
CA VAL A 48 17.29 -4.43 -10.45
C VAL A 48 18.64 -3.84 -10.05
N GLU A 49 19.40 -3.33 -11.03
CA GLU A 49 20.69 -2.68 -10.78
C GLU A 49 20.55 -1.44 -9.90
N GLU A 50 19.57 -0.59 -10.18
CA GLU A 50 19.31 0.61 -9.37
C GLU A 50 18.96 0.24 -7.92
N ARG A 51 18.13 -0.79 -7.71
CA ARG A 51 17.83 -1.29 -6.34
C ARG A 51 19.08 -1.85 -5.66
N LYS A 52 19.95 -2.56 -6.39
CA LYS A 52 21.21 -3.08 -5.86
C LYS A 52 22.13 -1.93 -5.46
N ARG A 53 22.23 -0.92 -6.31
CA ARG A 53 23.00 0.30 -6.04
C ARG A 53 22.51 1.04 -4.80
N GLN A 54 21.19 1.27 -4.70
CA GLN A 54 20.57 1.93 -3.55
C GLN A 54 20.79 1.16 -2.24
N ARG A 55 20.68 -0.18 -2.28
CA ARG A 55 20.98 -1.03 -1.11
C ARG A 55 22.46 -0.95 -0.69
N SER A 56 23.36 -0.99 -1.66
CA SER A 56 24.79 -0.84 -1.40
C SER A 56 25.12 0.52 -0.80
N GLN A 57 24.55 1.58 -1.37
CA GLN A 57 24.70 2.95 -0.89
C GLN A 57 24.18 3.12 0.56
N ALA A 58 22.97 2.61 0.85
CA ALA A 58 22.41 2.64 2.19
C ALA A 58 23.27 1.84 3.20
N SER A 59 23.78 0.68 2.77
CA SER A 59 24.70 -0.13 3.59
C SER A 59 26.02 0.60 3.89
N SER A 60 26.60 1.29 2.90
CA SER A 60 27.82 2.08 3.08
C SER A 60 27.58 3.26 4.02
N GLN A 61 26.52 4.02 3.81
CA GLN A 61 26.15 5.14 4.68
C GLN A 61 25.93 4.67 6.13
N ARG A 62 25.25 3.53 6.31
CA ARG A 62 25.09 2.95 7.64
C ARG A 62 26.43 2.55 8.29
N LYS A 63 27.35 1.97 7.52
CA LYS A 63 28.69 1.63 8.02
C LYS A 63 29.47 2.88 8.42
N GLU A 64 29.45 3.91 7.61
CA GLU A 64 30.09 5.22 7.91
C GLU A 64 29.51 5.82 9.18
N PHE A 65 28.19 5.84 9.30
CA PHE A 65 27.51 6.34 10.49
C PHE A 65 27.92 5.55 11.75
N LEU A 66 27.93 4.22 11.70
CA LEU A 66 28.34 3.39 12.82
C LEU A 66 29.84 3.55 13.14
N ASN A 67 30.67 3.82 12.14
CA ASN A 67 32.12 4.04 12.34
C ASN A 67 32.43 5.43 12.90
N SER A 68 31.54 6.41 12.76
CA SER A 68 31.69 7.74 13.36
C SER A 68 31.41 7.74 14.87
N MET A 69 30.86 6.66 15.42
CA MET A 69 30.55 6.50 16.84
C MET A 69 31.71 5.84 17.60
N THR A 70 31.86 6.15 18.88
CA THR A 70 32.71 5.37 19.78
C THR A 70 32.17 3.94 19.92
N GLU A 71 32.99 3.00 20.38
CA GLU A 71 32.58 1.59 20.52
C GLU A 71 31.37 1.42 21.47
N ASN A 72 31.35 2.17 22.57
CA ASN A 72 30.25 2.14 23.52
C ASN A 72 28.95 2.72 22.94
N GLU A 73 29.03 3.82 22.21
CA GLU A 73 27.86 4.41 21.53
C GLU A 73 27.33 3.48 20.46
N ARG A 74 28.22 2.89 19.65
CA ARG A 74 27.85 1.91 18.62
C ARG A 74 27.13 0.71 19.20
N ARG A 75 27.66 0.13 20.27
CA ARG A 75 27.05 -0.99 20.97
C ARG A 75 25.68 -0.63 21.50
N SER A 76 25.56 0.49 22.18
CA SER A 76 24.28 1.01 22.68
C SER A 76 23.28 1.24 21.56
N TYR A 77 23.70 1.85 20.45
CA TYR A 77 22.84 2.11 19.29
C TYR A 77 22.29 0.80 18.69
N ILE A 78 23.15 -0.19 18.45
CA ILE A 78 22.73 -1.49 17.90
C ILE A 78 21.76 -2.22 18.84
N LEU A 79 22.00 -2.19 20.12
CA LEU A 79 21.11 -2.80 21.12
C LEU A 79 19.73 -2.13 21.12
N ARG A 80 19.70 -0.79 21.01
CA ARG A 80 18.45 -0.01 20.91
C ARG A 80 17.66 -0.33 19.67
N GLU A 81 18.31 -0.40 18.50
CA GLU A 81 17.63 -0.79 17.25
C GLU A 81 17.00 -2.19 17.37
N ARG A 82 17.72 -3.15 17.96
CA ARG A 82 17.19 -4.51 18.20
C ARG A 82 15.98 -4.47 19.12
N PHE A 83 16.06 -3.73 20.23
CA PHE A 83 14.96 -3.58 21.16
C PHE A 83 13.71 -3.02 20.50
N ILE A 84 13.83 -1.93 19.71
CA ILE A 84 12.72 -1.33 18.97
C ILE A 84 12.11 -2.34 17.99
N GLU A 85 12.94 -3.12 17.31
CA GLU A 85 12.47 -4.12 16.35
C GLU A 85 11.75 -5.29 17.03
N GLU A 86 12.26 -5.76 18.16
CA GLU A 86 11.65 -6.80 18.98
C GLU A 86 10.34 -6.33 19.60
N HIS A 87 10.30 -5.13 20.13
CA HIS A 87 9.07 -4.51 20.66
C HIS A 87 8.01 -4.38 19.57
N LYS A 88 8.41 -3.97 18.36
CA LYS A 88 7.50 -3.92 17.20
C LYS A 88 6.98 -5.31 16.85
N ARG A 89 7.82 -6.34 16.81
CA ARG A 89 7.40 -7.72 16.55
C ARG A 89 6.44 -8.23 17.62
N PHE A 90 6.71 -7.96 18.90
CA PHE A 90 5.83 -8.31 20.01
C PHE A 90 4.47 -7.62 19.88
N PHE A 91 4.44 -6.31 19.62
CA PHE A 91 3.21 -5.58 19.38
C PHE A 91 2.41 -6.19 18.23
N LEU A 92 3.08 -6.45 17.11
CA LEU A 92 2.45 -7.01 15.91
C LEU A 92 1.97 -8.46 16.09
N SER A 93 2.60 -9.24 16.96
CA SER A 93 2.16 -10.61 17.26
C SER A 93 0.76 -10.66 17.87
N LYS A 94 0.31 -9.57 18.52
CA LYS A 94 -1.06 -9.44 19.05
C LYS A 94 -2.12 -9.29 17.95
N PHE A 95 -1.72 -8.92 16.73
CA PHE A 95 -2.59 -8.66 15.58
C PHE A 95 -2.39 -9.68 14.48
N SER A 96 -1.97 -10.90 14.78
CA SER A 96 -1.75 -11.93 13.76
C SER A 96 -3.02 -12.17 12.94
N ILE A 97 -2.82 -12.59 11.68
CA ILE A 97 -3.91 -12.90 10.76
C ILE A 97 -4.84 -13.93 11.38
N SER A 98 -6.09 -13.59 11.46
CA SER A 98 -7.14 -14.51 11.87
C SER A 98 -8.19 -14.57 10.77
N HIS A 99 -8.50 -15.78 10.33
CA HIS A 99 -9.69 -16.06 9.56
C HIS A 99 -10.86 -16.04 10.53
N PHE A 100 -11.82 -15.16 10.31
CA PHE A 100 -12.96 -15.03 11.22
C PHE A 100 -14.23 -15.49 10.54
N SER A 101 -14.69 -16.71 10.86
CA SER A 101 -16.06 -17.14 10.57
C SER A 101 -17.07 -16.39 11.46
N ASP A 102 -16.68 -16.07 12.70
CA ASP A 102 -17.57 -15.52 13.76
C ASP A 102 -17.09 -14.17 14.29
N TYR A 103 -16.57 -13.32 13.38
CA TYR A 103 -16.12 -11.99 13.76
C TYR A 103 -17.27 -11.13 14.28
N LYS A 104 -17.09 -10.61 15.48
CA LYS A 104 -17.96 -9.56 16.03
C LYS A 104 -17.22 -8.23 15.99
N PHE A 105 -17.91 -7.21 15.50
CA PHE A 105 -17.35 -5.86 15.48
C PHE A 105 -17.18 -5.36 16.91
N GLU A 106 -15.97 -4.96 17.24
CA GLU A 106 -15.63 -4.35 18.52
C GLU A 106 -15.06 -2.96 18.27
N LYS A 107 -15.46 -2.01 19.12
CA LYS A 107 -14.87 -0.69 19.14
C LYS A 107 -13.50 -0.76 19.79
N THR A 108 -12.47 -0.57 18.98
CA THR A 108 -11.07 -0.63 19.41
C THR A 108 -10.46 0.74 19.67
N GLY A 109 -11.20 1.82 19.40
CA GLY A 109 -10.67 3.17 19.40
C GLY A 109 -9.82 3.48 18.14
N ASN A 110 -9.68 2.50 17.23
CA ASN A 110 -8.98 2.66 15.96
C ASN A 110 -9.99 2.78 14.80
N PRO A 111 -9.64 3.49 13.73
CA PRO A 111 -10.43 3.42 12.50
C PRO A 111 -10.20 2.06 11.80
N HIS A 112 -11.23 1.61 11.08
CA HIS A 112 -11.18 0.38 10.31
C HIS A 112 -11.20 0.69 8.81
N ILE A 113 -10.40 -0.01 8.03
CA ILE A 113 -10.44 0.03 6.56
C ILE A 113 -10.75 -1.36 6.05
N CYS A 114 -11.84 -1.48 5.28
CA CYS A 114 -12.26 -2.74 4.68
C CYS A 114 -12.16 -2.67 3.16
N PHE A 115 -11.40 -3.60 2.58
CA PHE A 115 -11.31 -3.79 1.13
C PHE A 115 -12.44 -4.73 0.70
N ASN A 116 -13.35 -4.21 -0.11
CA ASN A 116 -14.52 -4.96 -0.57
C ASN A 116 -14.23 -5.72 -1.86
N PHE A 117 -14.25 -7.04 -1.82
CA PHE A 117 -13.96 -7.92 -2.96
C PHE A 117 -15.22 -8.42 -3.70
N SER A 118 -16.39 -7.88 -3.40
CA SER A 118 -17.65 -8.29 -4.08
C SER A 118 -17.64 -8.05 -5.60
N PHE A 119 -16.65 -7.33 -6.11
CA PHE A 119 -16.50 -7.02 -7.54
C PHE A 119 -15.55 -7.96 -8.29
N GLU A 120 -15.17 -9.09 -7.72
CA GLU A 120 -14.22 -10.03 -8.31
C GLU A 120 -14.61 -10.42 -9.75
N ASN A 121 -15.88 -10.72 -9.99
CA ASN A 121 -16.40 -11.12 -11.29
C ASN A 121 -16.28 -10.05 -12.40
N LYS A 122 -16.00 -8.80 -12.01
CA LYS A 122 -15.81 -7.65 -12.91
C LYS A 122 -14.34 -7.40 -13.25
N MET A 123 -13.43 -8.22 -12.74
CA MET A 123 -11.99 -8.04 -12.92
C MET A 123 -11.35 -9.20 -13.67
N THR A 124 -10.40 -8.87 -14.52
CA THR A 124 -9.47 -9.84 -15.10
C THR A 124 -8.42 -10.27 -14.08
N GLU A 125 -7.76 -11.42 -14.28
CA GLU A 125 -6.65 -11.87 -13.42
C GLU A 125 -5.53 -10.82 -13.27
N LYS A 126 -5.26 -10.03 -14.33
CA LYS A 126 -4.27 -8.95 -14.29
C LYS A 126 -4.70 -7.79 -13.37
N GLU A 127 -5.98 -7.49 -13.33
CA GLU A 127 -6.57 -6.48 -12.46
C GLU A 127 -6.60 -6.96 -11.03
N MET A 128 -6.99 -8.23 -10.79
CA MET A 128 -6.89 -8.87 -9.48
C MET A 128 -5.47 -8.85 -8.93
N ASN A 129 -4.47 -9.25 -9.71
CA ASN A 129 -3.06 -9.13 -9.33
C ASN A 129 -2.64 -7.68 -9.00
N SER A 130 -3.17 -6.70 -9.74
CA SER A 130 -2.91 -5.29 -9.48
C SER A 130 -3.53 -4.84 -8.16
N LEU A 131 -4.75 -5.27 -7.86
CA LEU A 131 -5.45 -4.98 -6.61
C LEU A 131 -4.71 -5.56 -5.40
N ILE A 132 -4.37 -6.85 -5.43
CA ILE A 132 -3.64 -7.51 -4.35
C ILE A 132 -2.31 -6.79 -4.08
N ARG A 133 -1.59 -6.41 -5.14
CA ARG A 133 -0.36 -5.63 -5.01
C ARG A 133 -0.60 -4.29 -4.33
N GLN A 134 -1.67 -3.58 -4.65
CA GLN A 134 -1.99 -2.31 -4.03
C GLN A 134 -2.32 -2.48 -2.55
N ILE A 135 -3.06 -3.53 -2.17
CA ILE A 135 -3.35 -3.85 -0.77
C ILE A 135 -2.07 -4.24 -0.01
N SER A 136 -1.17 -5.01 -0.62
CA SER A 136 0.15 -5.31 -0.05
C SER A 136 0.96 -4.04 0.24
N LEU A 137 0.92 -3.06 -0.67
CA LEU A 137 1.57 -1.76 -0.47
C LEU A 137 0.91 -0.97 0.66
N ALA A 138 -0.43 -1.00 0.74
CA ALA A 138 -1.20 -0.37 1.82
C ALA A 138 -0.83 -0.96 3.19
N ASN A 139 -0.80 -2.29 3.31
CA ASN A 139 -0.36 -2.99 4.52
C ASN A 139 1.07 -2.58 4.92
N SER A 140 1.98 -2.57 3.96
CA SER A 140 3.37 -2.17 4.20
C SER A 140 3.49 -0.70 4.59
N TYR A 141 2.62 0.17 4.07
CA TYR A 141 2.59 1.59 4.42
C TYR A 141 2.12 1.78 5.86
N MET A 142 1.00 1.21 6.24
CA MET A 142 0.47 1.26 7.61
C MET A 142 1.54 0.79 8.61
N MET A 143 2.19 -0.33 8.34
CA MET A 143 3.24 -0.88 9.19
C MET A 143 4.45 0.05 9.39
N ARG A 144 4.81 0.83 8.36
CA ARG A 144 5.90 1.81 8.45
C ARG A 144 5.49 3.11 9.13
N SER A 145 4.21 3.44 9.08
CA SER A 145 3.68 4.69 9.65
C SER A 145 3.43 4.63 11.15
N LEU A 146 3.48 3.44 11.76
CA LEU A 146 3.31 3.29 13.19
C LEU A 146 4.37 4.10 13.95
N LYS A 147 3.91 4.81 14.98
CA LYS A 147 4.76 5.60 15.88
C LYS A 147 4.76 4.98 17.27
N ILE A 148 5.95 4.84 17.84
CA ILE A 148 6.07 4.45 19.22
C ILE A 148 5.72 5.63 20.14
N VAL A 149 5.02 5.38 21.21
CA VAL A 149 4.57 6.39 22.18
C VAL A 149 4.86 5.87 23.58
N ASP A 150 5.39 6.72 24.43
CA ASP A 150 5.52 6.47 25.86
C ASP A 150 4.15 6.64 26.51
N THR A 151 3.63 5.59 27.14
CA THR A 151 2.29 5.61 27.78
C THR A 151 2.28 6.37 29.11
N GLU A 152 3.45 6.51 29.76
CA GLU A 152 3.59 7.27 31.01
C GLU A 152 3.77 8.76 30.73
N ASN A 153 4.41 9.13 29.61
CA ASN A 153 4.60 10.51 29.19
C ASN A 153 4.37 10.66 27.67
N PRO A 154 3.10 10.74 27.22
CA PRO A 154 2.73 10.73 25.80
C PRO A 154 3.30 11.90 24.99
N ASP A 155 3.60 13.00 25.63
CA ASP A 155 4.16 14.21 24.99
C ASP A 155 5.69 14.16 24.87
N SER A 156 6.34 13.20 25.50
CA SER A 156 7.79 13.00 25.36
C SER A 156 8.15 12.45 23.99
N ASP A 157 9.40 12.73 23.57
CA ASP A 157 9.99 11.99 22.46
C ASP A 157 10.28 10.55 22.91
N ALA A 158 9.31 9.65 22.68
CA ALA A 158 9.39 8.26 23.08
C ALA A 158 10.65 7.57 22.53
N MET A 159 11.13 7.99 21.36
CA MET A 159 12.36 7.47 20.78
C MET A 159 13.58 7.94 21.59
N LYS A 160 13.61 9.20 22.00
CA LYS A 160 14.66 9.76 22.84
C LYS A 160 14.68 9.07 24.21
N THR A 161 13.53 8.93 24.84
CA THR A 161 13.38 8.22 26.13
C THR A 161 13.86 6.77 26.04
N LEU A 162 13.48 6.03 24.98
CA LEU A 162 13.99 4.68 24.71
C LEU A 162 15.51 4.67 24.53
N LEU A 163 16.05 5.70 23.89
CA LEU A 163 17.48 5.85 23.71
C LEU A 163 18.22 6.12 25.01
N GLU A 164 17.63 6.81 25.95
CA GLU A 164 18.21 7.16 27.25
C GLU A 164 18.15 5.98 28.25
N LEU A 165 17.04 5.24 28.25
CA LEU A 165 16.81 4.14 29.20
C LEU A 165 17.74 2.93 29.00
N GLY A 166 18.21 2.68 27.79
CA GLY A 166 19.10 1.56 27.47
C GLY A 166 18.44 0.17 27.62
N PRO A 167 19.00 -0.86 26.99
CA PRO A 167 18.45 -2.20 27.07
C PRO A 167 19.06 -2.97 28.26
N ASN A 168 18.49 -2.85 29.45
CA ASN A 168 18.83 -3.74 30.58
C ASN A 168 17.85 -4.92 30.63
N SER A 169 18.40 -6.12 30.70
CA SER A 169 17.68 -7.38 30.47
C SER A 169 16.60 -7.71 31.52
N GLU A 170 16.67 -7.19 32.74
CA GLU A 170 15.65 -7.44 33.75
C GLU A 170 14.44 -6.51 33.71
N THR A 171 14.58 -5.37 33.11
CA THR A 171 13.52 -4.34 32.95
C THR A 171 12.71 -4.52 31.66
N SER A 172 13.06 -5.47 30.81
CA SER A 172 12.46 -5.58 29.46
C SER A 172 10.93 -5.72 29.47
N LYS A 173 10.34 -6.46 30.41
CA LYS A 173 8.88 -6.63 30.52
C LYS A 173 8.16 -5.32 30.94
N SER A 174 8.76 -4.56 31.85
CA SER A 174 8.24 -3.23 32.25
C SER A 174 8.28 -2.24 31.07
N TYR A 175 9.36 -2.26 30.29
CA TYR A 175 9.48 -1.42 29.10
C TYR A 175 8.48 -1.79 28.00
N TYR A 176 8.18 -3.08 27.77
CA TYR A 176 7.17 -3.50 26.80
C TYR A 176 5.76 -2.99 27.17
N ASN A 177 5.47 -2.79 28.42
CA ASN A 177 4.19 -2.24 28.89
C ASN A 177 4.17 -0.70 28.88
N ARG A 178 5.32 -0.05 29.00
CA ARG A 178 5.43 1.40 29.02
C ARG A 178 5.27 2.02 27.61
N PHE A 179 5.69 1.31 26.57
CA PHE A 179 5.62 1.83 25.20
C PHE A 179 4.53 1.13 24.39
N ASN A 180 3.80 1.91 23.62
CA ASN A 180 2.79 1.41 22.70
C ASN A 180 2.99 2.01 21.30
N TRP A 181 2.29 1.47 20.32
CA TRP A 181 2.37 1.94 18.95
C TRP A 181 1.08 2.67 18.56
N LYS A 182 1.17 3.96 18.26
CA LYS A 182 0.06 4.76 17.74
C LYS A 182 -0.03 4.68 16.22
N GLY A 183 -1.23 4.93 15.71
CA GLY A 183 -1.51 4.99 14.29
C GLY A 183 -1.92 3.65 13.71
N TRP A 184 -2.30 2.71 14.54
CA TRP A 184 -2.87 1.45 14.08
C TRP A 184 -4.22 1.68 13.41
N VAL A 185 -4.41 1.08 12.25
CA VAL A 185 -5.68 1.02 11.52
C VAL A 185 -6.01 -0.45 11.31
N ASP A 186 -7.19 -0.86 11.74
CA ASP A 186 -7.64 -2.23 11.58
C ASP A 186 -8.01 -2.50 10.12
N PHE A 187 -7.29 -3.42 9.49
CA PHE A 187 -7.52 -3.79 8.09
C PHE A 187 -8.36 -5.04 7.97
N HIS A 188 -9.32 -4.98 7.06
CA HIS A 188 -10.24 -6.06 6.75
C HIS A 188 -10.32 -6.29 5.24
N ILE A 189 -10.63 -7.51 4.85
CA ILE A 189 -11.06 -7.87 3.49
C ILE A 189 -12.40 -8.57 3.61
N SER A 190 -13.42 -8.08 2.92
CA SER A 190 -14.74 -8.69 2.88
C SER A 190 -15.04 -9.32 1.54
N SER A 191 -15.96 -10.29 1.50
CA SER A 191 -16.35 -11.04 0.32
C SER A 191 -15.20 -11.82 -0.33
N ILE A 192 -14.22 -12.25 0.46
CA ILE A 192 -13.11 -13.07 -0.02
C ILE A 192 -13.48 -14.55 0.15
N LYS A 193 -13.37 -15.32 -0.93
CA LYS A 193 -13.51 -16.77 -0.86
C LYS A 193 -12.16 -17.39 -0.56
N LEU A 194 -12.08 -18.15 0.53
CA LEU A 194 -10.86 -18.87 0.88
C LEU A 194 -10.56 -19.93 -0.18
N ASN A 195 -9.28 -20.08 -0.51
CA ASN A 195 -8.77 -21.04 -1.50
C ASN A 195 -9.19 -20.79 -2.95
N ASP A 196 -9.85 -19.69 -3.28
CA ASP A 196 -10.07 -19.31 -4.66
C ASP A 196 -8.80 -18.73 -5.33
N THR A 197 -8.91 -18.41 -6.60
CA THR A 197 -7.79 -17.87 -7.41
C THR A 197 -7.21 -16.59 -6.79
N PHE A 198 -8.06 -15.72 -6.26
CA PHE A 198 -7.63 -14.45 -5.68
C PHE A 198 -6.81 -14.65 -4.40
N HIS A 199 -7.31 -15.50 -3.49
CA HIS A 199 -6.65 -15.84 -2.24
C HIS A 199 -5.31 -16.56 -2.50
N GLN A 200 -5.29 -17.53 -3.44
CA GLN A 200 -4.07 -18.23 -3.83
C GLN A 200 -3.01 -17.30 -4.42
N ILE A 201 -3.39 -16.38 -5.30
CA ILE A 201 -2.46 -15.35 -5.83
C ILE A 201 -1.91 -14.49 -4.67
N GLY A 202 -2.76 -14.11 -3.74
CA GLY A 202 -2.38 -13.33 -2.56
C GLY A 202 -1.32 -14.04 -1.72
N ILE A 203 -1.51 -15.32 -1.43
CA ILE A 203 -0.54 -16.12 -0.66
C ILE A 203 0.76 -16.31 -1.43
N GLN A 204 0.69 -16.80 -2.68
CA GLN A 204 1.87 -17.20 -3.44
C GLN A 204 2.75 -16.04 -3.87
N LYS A 205 2.15 -14.92 -4.32
CA LYS A 205 2.90 -13.80 -4.88
C LYS A 205 3.17 -12.66 -3.89
N TYR A 206 2.33 -12.52 -2.86
CA TYR A 206 2.37 -11.36 -1.97
C TYR A 206 2.45 -11.70 -0.48
N SER A 207 2.55 -12.98 -0.14
CA SER A 207 2.62 -13.47 1.25
C SER A 207 1.44 -12.95 2.09
N MET A 208 0.23 -13.02 1.55
CA MET A 208 -1.00 -12.51 2.18
C MET A 208 -1.24 -13.14 3.55
N ASN A 209 -0.80 -14.38 3.75
CA ASN A 209 -0.82 -15.07 5.04
C ASN A 209 0.06 -14.43 6.13
N LYS A 210 0.85 -13.40 5.80
CA LYS A 210 1.67 -12.62 6.74
C LYS A 210 1.16 -11.19 6.92
N TRP A 211 0.02 -10.83 6.33
CA TRP A 211 -0.54 -9.50 6.48
C TRP A 211 -1.31 -9.38 7.80
N PHE A 212 -1.36 -8.18 8.33
CA PHE A 212 -2.14 -7.88 9.54
C PHE A 212 -3.55 -7.43 9.13
N MET A 213 -4.33 -8.38 8.62
CA MET A 213 -5.69 -8.14 8.10
C MET A 213 -6.62 -9.25 8.55
N LYS A 214 -7.87 -8.88 8.78
CA LYS A 214 -8.96 -9.81 9.08
C LYS A 214 -9.70 -10.16 7.79
N LEU A 215 -9.84 -11.45 7.48
CA LEU A 215 -10.47 -11.94 6.26
C LEU A 215 -11.90 -12.42 6.55
N HIS A 216 -12.87 -11.95 5.78
CA HIS A 216 -14.27 -12.28 5.92
C HIS A 216 -14.83 -12.81 4.60
N GLU A 217 -15.50 -13.96 4.64
CA GLU A 217 -16.24 -14.49 3.48
C GLU A 217 -17.54 -13.73 3.25
N LYS A 218 -18.14 -13.23 4.32
CA LYS A 218 -19.34 -12.40 4.28
C LYS A 218 -19.07 -11.01 3.69
N PRO A 219 -20.04 -10.40 3.03
CA PRO A 219 -19.93 -9.03 2.56
C PRO A 219 -19.92 -8.05 3.73
N PHE A 220 -19.32 -6.87 3.54
CA PHE A 220 -19.08 -5.90 4.60
C PHE A 220 -20.35 -5.45 5.34
N TRP A 221 -21.50 -5.40 4.67
CA TRP A 221 -22.79 -5.02 5.29
C TRP A 221 -23.38 -6.09 6.20
N GLU A 222 -22.84 -7.31 6.19
CA GLU A 222 -23.17 -8.37 7.13
C GLU A 222 -22.10 -8.53 8.24
N VAL A 223 -20.88 -8.04 7.99
CA VAL A 223 -19.76 -8.10 8.94
C VAL A 223 -19.83 -6.95 9.93
N PHE A 224 -20.23 -5.75 9.47
CA PHE A 224 -20.18 -4.52 10.28
C PHE A 224 -21.56 -3.92 10.49
N PRO A 225 -21.79 -3.23 11.64
CA PRO A 225 -23.02 -2.48 11.85
C PRO A 225 -23.15 -1.35 10.81
N LEU A 226 -24.30 -1.23 10.18
CA LEU A 226 -24.53 -0.23 9.12
C LEU A 226 -24.25 1.20 9.56
N SER A 227 -24.52 1.53 10.83
CA SER A 227 -24.25 2.85 11.43
C SER A 227 -22.75 3.20 11.52
N GLN A 228 -21.89 2.23 11.43
CA GLN A 228 -20.42 2.43 11.45
C GLN A 228 -19.81 2.47 10.04
N ILE A 229 -20.56 2.08 9.01
CA ILE A 229 -20.06 1.97 7.65
C ILE A 229 -20.04 3.32 6.93
N VAL A 230 -18.89 3.63 6.31
CA VAL A 230 -18.71 4.73 5.37
C VAL A 230 -18.08 4.19 4.09
N VAL A 231 -18.86 4.11 3.02
CA VAL A 231 -18.33 3.67 1.70
C VAL A 231 -17.60 4.83 1.04
N LEU A 232 -16.39 4.59 0.58
CA LEU A 232 -15.59 5.57 -0.14
C LEU A 232 -15.74 5.38 -1.64
N SER A 233 -16.34 6.38 -2.30
CA SER A 233 -16.46 6.41 -3.77
C SER A 233 -16.09 7.79 -4.31
N PRO A 234 -15.33 7.85 -5.41
CA PRO A 234 -15.06 9.14 -6.06
C PRO A 234 -16.32 9.78 -6.68
N ASP A 235 -17.39 8.99 -6.83
CA ASP A 235 -18.65 9.40 -7.46
C ASP A 235 -19.67 9.96 -6.45
N SER A 236 -19.37 9.93 -5.15
CA SER A 236 -20.24 10.52 -4.12
C SER A 236 -20.32 12.04 -4.27
N SER A 237 -21.48 12.62 -3.94
CA SER A 237 -21.66 14.08 -3.83
C SER A 237 -20.98 14.65 -2.59
N GLU A 238 -20.99 13.91 -1.49
CA GLU A 238 -20.53 14.37 -0.18
C GLU A 238 -19.04 14.08 0.06
N GLU A 239 -18.32 15.04 0.61
CA GLU A 239 -16.93 14.89 0.98
C GLU A 239 -16.76 14.31 2.38
N LEU A 240 -15.70 13.55 2.59
CA LEU A 240 -15.29 13.04 3.90
C LEU A 240 -14.63 14.17 4.67
N GLU A 241 -15.27 14.64 5.74
CA GLU A 241 -14.76 15.70 6.59
C GLU A 241 -13.75 15.18 7.61
N GLU A 242 -14.09 14.09 8.29
CA GLU A 242 -13.25 13.49 9.32
C GLU A 242 -13.02 12.01 9.07
N PHE A 243 -11.85 11.53 9.52
CA PHE A 243 -11.50 10.11 9.56
C PHE A 243 -11.57 9.67 11.03
N GLU A 244 -12.75 9.19 11.41
CA GLU A 244 -13.12 8.94 12.79
C GLU A 244 -12.67 7.54 13.27
N PRO A 245 -12.28 7.41 14.55
CA PRO A 245 -12.11 6.10 15.17
C PRO A 245 -13.45 5.32 15.18
N ASP A 246 -13.35 4.01 15.27
CA ASP A 246 -14.50 3.08 15.32
C ASP A 246 -15.46 3.15 14.11
N LYS A 247 -15.14 3.90 13.06
CA LYS A 247 -15.81 3.84 11.76
C LYS A 247 -15.12 2.86 10.83
N VAL A 248 -15.89 2.26 9.95
CA VAL A 248 -15.42 1.29 8.95
C VAL A 248 -15.49 1.91 7.57
N TYR A 249 -14.34 2.23 7.01
CA TYR A 249 -14.23 2.85 5.69
C TYR A 249 -14.07 1.78 4.63
N ILE A 250 -15.09 1.62 3.79
CA ILE A 250 -15.10 0.62 2.74
C ILE A 250 -14.45 1.18 1.48
N ILE A 251 -13.39 0.55 1.03
CA ILE A 251 -12.72 0.85 -0.23
C ILE A 251 -13.13 -0.21 -1.25
N GLY A 252 -13.74 0.19 -2.37
CA GLY A 252 -14.07 -0.72 -3.45
C GLY A 252 -12.82 -1.42 -3.98
N GLY A 253 -12.80 -2.73 -3.87
CA GLY A 253 -11.74 -3.58 -4.42
C GLY A 253 -11.89 -3.73 -5.93
N LEU A 254 -11.93 -2.63 -6.67
CA LEU A 254 -12.10 -2.59 -8.10
C LEU A 254 -10.93 -1.86 -8.75
N VAL A 255 -10.17 -2.57 -9.58
CA VAL A 255 -9.12 -1.99 -10.42
C VAL A 255 -9.56 -2.19 -11.85
N ASP A 256 -10.38 -1.27 -12.33
CA ASP A 256 -10.91 -1.31 -13.68
C ASP A 256 -10.14 -0.36 -14.60
N ARG A 257 -9.79 -0.85 -15.78
CA ARG A 257 -9.20 -0.08 -16.87
C ARG A 257 -10.25 0.44 -17.85
N THR A 258 -11.44 -0.11 -17.81
CA THR A 258 -12.57 0.20 -18.69
C THR A 258 -13.57 1.16 -18.08
N VAL A 259 -13.32 1.62 -16.84
CA VAL A 259 -14.10 2.67 -16.16
C VAL A 259 -15.56 2.27 -15.94
N THR A 260 -15.78 1.25 -15.11
CA THR A 260 -17.10 0.99 -14.54
C THR A 260 -17.36 2.04 -13.46
N LYS A 261 -18.19 3.04 -13.80
CA LYS A 261 -18.53 4.14 -12.88
C LYS A 261 -19.65 3.72 -11.91
N TYR A 262 -19.70 4.38 -10.78
CA TYR A 262 -20.78 4.31 -9.80
C TYR A 262 -20.93 2.98 -9.04
N GLU A 263 -20.10 1.97 -9.27
CA GLU A 263 -20.28 0.64 -8.64
C GLU A 263 -20.31 0.70 -7.11
N SER A 264 -19.31 1.35 -6.50
CA SER A 264 -19.28 1.48 -5.03
C SER A 264 -20.40 2.39 -4.52
N LEU A 265 -20.77 3.42 -5.28
CA LEU A 265 -21.89 4.32 -4.92
C LEU A 265 -23.22 3.58 -5.00
N ASN A 266 -23.50 2.88 -6.09
CA ASN A 266 -24.73 2.12 -6.26
C ASN A 266 -24.89 1.04 -5.18
N GLN A 267 -23.81 0.33 -4.86
CA GLN A 267 -23.82 -0.64 -3.78
C GLN A 267 -24.08 0.01 -2.41
N ALA A 268 -23.51 1.19 -2.15
CA ALA A 268 -23.75 1.91 -0.92
C ALA A 268 -25.23 2.33 -0.80
N LEU A 269 -25.83 2.84 -1.87
CA LEU A 269 -27.23 3.24 -1.93
C LEU A 269 -28.16 2.03 -1.73
N GLU A 270 -27.89 0.93 -2.43
CA GLU A 270 -28.64 -0.32 -2.31
C GLU A 270 -28.63 -0.86 -0.87
N LYS A 271 -27.48 -0.81 -0.20
CA LYS A 271 -27.30 -1.29 1.17
C LYS A 271 -27.60 -0.23 2.22
N LYS A 272 -28.08 0.96 1.84
CA LYS A 272 -28.41 2.08 2.72
C LYS A 272 -27.24 2.52 3.60
N CYS A 273 -26.01 2.44 3.05
CA CYS A 273 -24.79 2.88 3.71
C CYS A 273 -24.47 4.34 3.36
N VAL A 274 -23.85 5.04 4.29
CA VAL A 274 -23.28 6.37 4.04
C VAL A 274 -22.19 6.25 2.97
N CYS A 275 -22.21 7.15 1.99
CA CYS A 275 -21.20 7.19 0.94
C CYS A 275 -20.54 8.56 0.88
N LYS A 276 -19.23 8.61 0.95
CA LYS A 276 -18.41 9.83 0.94
C LYS A 276 -17.29 9.73 -0.10
N LYS A 277 -16.75 10.87 -0.54
CA LYS A 277 -15.54 10.95 -1.36
C LYS A 277 -14.41 11.64 -0.62
N LEU A 278 -13.17 11.33 -0.95
CA LEU A 278 -12.02 12.10 -0.44
C LEU A 278 -12.03 13.52 -1.02
N PRO A 279 -11.67 14.56 -0.25
CA PRO A 279 -11.70 15.97 -0.66
C PRO A 279 -10.52 16.32 -1.60
N VAL A 280 -10.28 15.48 -2.63
CA VAL A 280 -9.14 15.65 -3.54
C VAL A 280 -9.36 16.81 -4.50
N LYS A 281 -10.59 16.97 -4.99
CA LYS A 281 -10.91 17.97 -6.01
C LYS A 281 -11.01 19.38 -5.41
N SER A 282 -11.53 19.49 -4.21
CA SER A 282 -11.67 20.76 -3.49
C SER A 282 -10.33 21.33 -3.04
N LEU A 283 -9.38 20.45 -2.66
CA LEU A 283 -8.11 20.86 -2.07
C LEU A 283 -6.94 20.94 -3.06
N ILE A 284 -7.03 20.26 -4.20
CA ILE A 284 -5.98 20.29 -5.24
C ILE A 284 -6.54 20.86 -6.53
N SER A 285 -6.26 22.14 -6.78
CA SER A 285 -6.65 22.81 -8.00
C SER A 285 -6.03 22.18 -9.24
N GLY A 286 -6.81 22.15 -10.34
CA GLY A 286 -6.35 21.64 -11.65
C GLY A 286 -6.33 20.13 -11.80
N ARG A 287 -6.79 19.34 -10.81
CA ARG A 287 -6.90 17.89 -10.93
C ARG A 287 -8.28 17.48 -11.44
N ALA A 288 -8.31 17.04 -12.69
CA ALA A 288 -9.56 16.59 -13.34
C ALA A 288 -10.02 15.20 -12.87
N ASN A 289 -9.08 14.32 -12.46
CA ASN A 289 -9.37 12.93 -12.10
C ASN A 289 -9.14 12.66 -10.62
N CYS A 290 -10.21 12.30 -9.91
CA CYS A 290 -10.22 11.94 -8.50
C CYS A 290 -10.09 10.43 -8.26
N ILE A 291 -9.98 9.62 -9.32
CA ILE A 291 -9.80 8.17 -9.21
C ILE A 291 -8.37 7.90 -8.73
N LEU A 292 -8.24 7.30 -7.56
CA LEU A 292 -6.98 6.97 -6.91
C LEU A 292 -6.77 5.46 -6.88
N ASN A 293 -5.52 5.04 -6.82
CA ASN A 293 -5.20 3.65 -6.51
C ASN A 293 -5.58 3.35 -5.04
N VAL A 294 -5.95 2.11 -4.75
CA VAL A 294 -6.33 1.66 -3.40
C VAL A 294 -5.26 1.99 -2.36
N ASN A 295 -3.98 1.70 -2.65
CA ASN A 295 -2.89 2.07 -1.74
C ASN A 295 -2.79 3.57 -1.49
N THR A 296 -3.05 4.41 -2.50
CA THR A 296 -3.03 5.88 -2.34
C THR A 296 -4.17 6.36 -1.45
N VAL A 297 -5.36 5.78 -1.56
CA VAL A 297 -6.48 6.07 -0.65
C VAL A 297 -6.09 5.74 0.79
N VAL A 298 -5.52 4.56 1.03
CA VAL A 298 -5.06 4.16 2.36
C VAL A 298 -3.96 5.08 2.88
N GLU A 299 -2.98 5.44 2.05
CA GLU A 299 -1.91 6.38 2.42
C GLU A 299 -2.47 7.73 2.86
N ILE A 300 -3.49 8.25 2.17
CA ILE A 300 -4.19 9.49 2.55
C ILE A 300 -4.86 9.34 3.92
N LEU A 301 -5.64 8.28 4.12
CA LEU A 301 -6.38 8.04 5.37
C LEU A 301 -5.44 7.85 6.56
N VAL A 302 -4.38 7.06 6.41
CA VAL A 302 -3.38 6.86 7.45
C VAL A 302 -2.65 8.16 7.78
N ASN A 303 -2.28 8.97 6.78
CA ASN A 303 -1.70 10.29 7.00
C ASN A 303 -2.64 11.22 7.77
N ARG A 304 -3.94 11.20 7.43
CA ARG A 304 -4.96 11.99 8.13
C ARG A 304 -5.11 11.53 9.59
N TYR A 305 -5.09 10.24 9.85
CA TYR A 305 -5.14 9.66 11.19
C TYR A 305 -3.94 10.10 12.06
N HIS A 306 -2.78 10.30 11.44
CA HIS A 306 -1.60 10.88 12.11
C HIS A 306 -1.67 12.40 12.29
N GLN A 307 -2.87 12.98 12.34
CA GLN A 307 -3.13 14.40 12.59
C GLN A 307 -2.59 15.37 11.53
N LYS A 308 -2.39 14.90 10.30
CA LYS A 308 -2.09 15.78 9.18
C LYS A 308 -3.40 16.35 8.62
N ASP A 309 -3.38 17.58 8.15
CA ASP A 309 -4.51 18.13 7.41
C ASP A 309 -4.73 17.36 6.09
N TRP A 310 -5.93 17.46 5.54
CA TRP A 310 -6.30 16.75 4.31
C TRP A 310 -5.40 17.09 3.14
N LYS A 311 -5.05 18.39 2.97
CA LYS A 311 -4.22 18.85 1.86
C LYS A 311 -2.83 18.23 1.91
N THR A 312 -2.18 18.27 3.06
CA THR A 312 -0.88 17.64 3.29
C THR A 312 -0.94 16.12 3.11
N SER A 313 -1.97 15.47 3.65
CA SER A 313 -2.17 14.03 3.52
C SER A 313 -2.30 13.59 2.07
N ILE A 314 -3.06 14.33 1.28
CA ILE A 314 -3.26 14.06 -0.15
C ILE A 314 -1.99 14.32 -0.96
N LEU A 315 -1.30 15.44 -0.72
CA LEU A 315 -0.09 15.81 -1.47
C LEU A 315 1.05 14.82 -1.24
N GLN A 316 1.20 14.29 -0.03
CA GLN A 316 2.23 13.29 0.29
C GLN A 316 1.94 11.92 -0.36
N ALA A 317 0.68 11.52 -0.43
CA ALA A 317 0.30 10.22 -0.98
C ALA A 317 0.29 10.19 -2.52
N ILE A 318 0.09 11.34 -3.16
CA ILE A 318 -0.01 11.40 -4.63
C ILE A 318 1.38 11.55 -5.26
N PRO A 319 1.80 10.62 -6.13
CA PRO A 319 3.09 10.71 -6.80
C PRO A 319 3.24 12.00 -7.63
N VAL A 320 4.35 12.70 -7.44
CA VAL A 320 4.70 13.99 -8.09
C VAL A 320 4.57 13.95 -9.63
N ARG A 321 4.82 12.81 -10.27
CA ARG A 321 4.65 12.63 -11.73
C ARG A 321 3.21 12.87 -12.21
N LYS A 322 2.21 12.63 -11.36
CA LYS A 322 0.81 12.90 -11.72
C LYS A 322 0.44 14.38 -11.54
N ALA A 323 1.11 15.09 -10.65
CA ALA A 323 0.93 16.53 -10.47
C ALA A 323 1.56 17.35 -11.62
N GLN A 324 2.76 16.99 -12.07
CA GLN A 324 3.49 17.72 -13.14
C GLN A 324 2.93 17.50 -14.55
N ASN A 325 2.32 16.36 -14.86
CA ASN A 325 1.76 16.12 -16.19
C ASN A 325 0.52 16.99 -16.51
N HIS A 326 -0.18 17.47 -15.49
CA HIS A 326 -1.32 18.37 -15.67
C HIS A 326 -0.90 19.80 -15.99
N SER A 327 0.13 20.32 -15.32
CA SER A 327 0.65 21.67 -15.62
C SER A 327 1.23 21.73 -17.03
N ARG A 328 1.91 20.68 -17.50
CA ARG A 328 2.42 20.60 -18.89
C ARG A 328 1.31 20.49 -19.93
N ARG A 329 0.22 19.75 -19.65
CA ARG A 329 -0.95 19.65 -20.55
C ARG A 329 -1.77 20.93 -20.56
N ALA A 330 -1.95 21.59 -19.42
CA ALA A 330 -2.63 22.88 -19.32
C ALA A 330 -1.84 23.96 -20.06
N ALA A 331 -0.53 24.05 -19.86
CA ALA A 331 0.35 24.98 -20.57
C ALA A 331 0.37 24.74 -22.10
N LYS A 332 0.32 23.47 -22.54
CA LYS A 332 0.23 23.12 -23.97
C LYS A 332 -1.13 23.48 -24.55
N LYS A 333 -2.23 23.31 -23.81
CA LYS A 333 -3.58 23.70 -24.25
C LYS A 333 -3.73 25.22 -24.32
N GLN A 334 -3.11 25.96 -23.41
CA GLN A 334 -3.13 27.42 -23.41
C GLN A 334 -2.28 28.00 -24.56
N LYS A 335 -1.14 27.38 -24.90
CA LYS A 335 -0.33 27.74 -26.08
C LYS A 335 -1.08 27.49 -27.38
N LEU A 336 -1.86 26.42 -27.50
CA LEU A 336 -2.68 26.12 -28.67
C LEU A 336 -3.87 27.10 -28.81
N LEU A 337 -4.48 27.52 -27.72
CA LEU A 337 -5.55 28.53 -27.71
C LEU A 337 -5.01 29.93 -28.14
N ASN A 338 -3.83 30.30 -27.63
CA ASN A 338 -3.21 31.59 -27.97
C ASN A 338 -2.64 31.63 -29.39
N SER A 339 -2.38 30.46 -30.03
CA SER A 339 -1.95 30.39 -31.43
C SER A 339 -3.11 30.43 -32.42
N SER A 340 -4.34 30.13 -31.96
CA SER A 340 -5.56 30.19 -32.78
C SER A 340 -6.30 31.54 -32.69
N THR A 341 -5.88 32.46 -31.81
CA THR A 341 -6.42 33.84 -31.71
C THR A 341 -5.59 34.89 -32.43
N ASN A 342 -4.48 34.51 -33.07
CA ASN A 342 -3.61 35.39 -33.82
C ASN A 342 -3.63 35.11 -35.35
N CYS A 343 -4.74 34.57 -35.85
CA CYS A 343 -5.04 34.52 -37.30
C CYS A 343 -6.28 35.35 -37.60
#